data_2c862781f3a7044f8294397aeb57f4df
#
_entry.id   2c862781f3a7044f8294397aeb57f4df
#
_cell.length_a   1.000
_cell.length_b   1.000
_cell.length_c   1.000
_cell.angle_alpha   90.00
_cell.angle_beta   90.00
_cell.angle_gamma   90.00
#
_symmetry.space_group_name_H-M   'P 1'
#
loop_
_entity.id
_entity.type
_entity.pdbx_description
1 polymer ?
#
loop_
_entity_poly.entity_id
_entity_poly.type
_entity_poly.pdbx_seq_one_letter_code
_entity_poly.pdbx_strand_id
1 'polypeptide(L)'
;MHLADGLIPFSQAIIYWVIALIFIFLFDYILFKRNKVKEKKIVFIGVLTAVTTVASAVTVPTPFGISIHFFMFPLDSLLLGPVSASIISLIALLFQSFLGIGGFTTLGVNFLIMGLTISFVTYYSYRIFSLLNDKFGIFASTFISIICATIFQVFVLILSGSTNIEMLVSTLVPFYLLVAIIEGILNIFILYLIGKLMPNILDFEKI
;
A
#
# COMPACT_ATOMS: atom_id res chain seq x y z
N MET A 1 6.86 -2.83 -6.63
CA MET A 1 7.41 -3.00 -5.25
C MET A 1 7.40 -4.44 -4.74
N HIS A 2 6.75 -5.36 -5.44
CA HIS A 2 6.69 -6.75 -4.99
C HIS A 2 8.08 -7.41 -5.02
N LEU A 3 8.51 -7.92 -3.88
CA LEU A 3 9.67 -8.79 -3.79
C LEU A 3 9.23 -10.23 -4.12
N ALA A 4 9.89 -10.84 -5.10
CA ALA A 4 9.65 -12.23 -5.46
C ALA A 4 10.36 -13.19 -4.47
N ASP A 5 9.92 -14.44 -4.44
CA ASP A 5 10.60 -15.48 -3.66
C ASP A 5 12.05 -15.64 -4.10
N GLY A 6 12.93 -15.83 -3.13
CA GLY A 6 14.37 -15.97 -3.37
C GLY A 6 15.17 -14.67 -3.44
N LEU A 7 14.52 -13.48 -3.47
CA LEU A 7 15.23 -12.19 -3.44
C LEU A 7 15.83 -11.86 -2.06
N ILE A 8 15.27 -12.41 -1.00
CA ILE A 8 15.81 -12.27 0.35
C ILE A 8 16.10 -13.64 0.95
N PRO A 9 17.12 -13.79 1.80
CA PRO A 9 17.39 -15.03 2.50
C PRO A 9 16.21 -15.52 3.32
N PHE A 10 15.95 -16.81 3.34
CA PHE A 10 14.81 -17.40 4.04
C PHE A 10 14.79 -17.06 5.54
N SER A 11 15.95 -16.99 6.18
CA SER A 11 16.09 -16.58 7.59
C SER A 11 15.58 -15.15 7.83
N GLN A 12 15.86 -14.22 6.92
CA GLN A 12 15.34 -12.86 7.01
C GLN A 12 13.83 -12.81 6.71
N ALA A 13 13.35 -13.62 5.75
CA ALA A 13 11.93 -13.72 5.45
C ALA A 13 11.11 -14.12 6.68
N ILE A 14 11.62 -15.09 7.49
CA ILE A 14 10.98 -15.48 8.75
C ILE A 14 10.87 -14.30 9.72
N ILE A 15 11.92 -13.51 9.87
CA ILE A 15 11.90 -12.34 10.77
C ILE A 15 10.82 -11.34 10.33
N TYR A 16 10.76 -11.03 9.04
CA TYR A 16 9.73 -10.13 8.51
C TYR A 16 8.32 -10.70 8.67
N TRP A 17 8.14 -12.02 8.53
CA TRP A 17 6.87 -12.68 8.80
C TRP A 17 6.45 -12.57 10.26
N VAL A 18 7.36 -12.77 11.20
CA VAL A 18 7.07 -12.62 12.64
C VAL A 18 6.63 -11.20 12.94
N ILE A 19 7.33 -10.19 12.41
CA ILE A 19 6.95 -8.79 12.59
C ILE A 19 5.59 -8.51 11.95
N ALA A 20 5.37 -9.00 10.73
CA ALA A 20 4.08 -8.83 10.03
C ALA A 20 2.92 -9.44 10.82
N LEU A 21 3.08 -10.65 11.36
CA LEU A 21 2.06 -11.33 12.16
C LEU A 21 1.69 -10.54 13.43
N ILE A 22 2.66 -9.91 14.10
CA ILE A 22 2.37 -9.05 15.25
C ILE A 22 1.42 -7.92 14.85
N PHE A 23 1.69 -7.24 13.73
CA PHE A 23 0.81 -6.16 13.25
C PHE A 23 -0.55 -6.68 12.79
N ILE A 24 -0.60 -7.83 12.10
CA ILE A 24 -1.85 -8.44 11.65
C ILE A 24 -2.76 -8.74 12.85
N PHE A 25 -2.24 -9.43 13.88
CA PHE A 25 -3.01 -9.71 15.08
C PHE A 25 -3.44 -8.45 15.83
N LEU A 26 -2.56 -7.43 15.89
CA LEU A 26 -2.90 -6.15 16.50
C LEU A 26 -4.03 -5.44 15.74
N PHE A 27 -4.00 -5.44 14.42
CA PHE A 27 -5.03 -4.79 13.59
C PHE A 27 -6.37 -5.53 13.64
N ASP A 28 -6.34 -6.86 13.61
CA ASP A 28 -7.54 -7.67 13.85
C ASP A 28 -8.18 -7.36 15.21
N TYR A 29 -7.36 -7.29 16.24
CA TYR A 29 -7.85 -6.93 17.58
C TYR A 29 -8.45 -5.52 17.61
N ILE A 30 -7.79 -4.53 16.99
CA ILE A 30 -8.30 -3.15 16.94
C ILE A 30 -9.61 -3.08 16.18
N LEU A 31 -9.70 -3.72 15.01
CA LEU A 31 -10.91 -3.67 14.18
C LEU A 31 -12.08 -4.41 14.83
N PHE A 32 -11.91 -5.66 15.17
CA PHE A 32 -13.03 -6.53 15.51
C PHE A 32 -13.36 -6.54 17.00
N LYS A 33 -12.39 -6.44 17.89
CA LYS A 33 -12.66 -6.44 19.34
C LYS A 33 -12.82 -5.05 19.95
N ARG A 34 -11.90 -4.14 19.62
CA ARG A 34 -11.88 -2.80 20.24
C ARG A 34 -12.94 -1.88 19.65
N ASN A 35 -12.98 -1.77 18.30
CA ASN A 35 -13.85 -0.80 17.62
C ASN A 35 -15.24 -1.37 17.27
N LYS A 36 -15.47 -2.69 17.38
CA LYS A 36 -16.72 -3.37 16.99
C LYS A 36 -17.20 -2.86 15.63
N VAL A 37 -16.36 -3.07 14.60
CA VAL A 37 -16.59 -2.54 13.26
C VAL A 37 -18.00 -2.84 12.78
N LYS A 38 -18.72 -1.82 12.34
CA LYS A 38 -20.07 -1.95 11.80
C LYS A 38 -20.06 -2.82 10.55
N GLU A 39 -21.10 -3.62 10.34
CA GLU A 39 -21.26 -4.52 9.20
C GLU A 39 -21.02 -3.83 7.85
N LYS A 40 -21.51 -2.59 7.68
CA LYS A 40 -21.29 -1.79 6.48
C LYS A 40 -19.78 -1.59 6.18
N LYS A 41 -18.96 -1.34 7.18
CA LYS A 41 -17.51 -1.13 7.00
C LYS A 41 -16.82 -2.43 6.59
N ILE A 42 -17.26 -3.59 7.09
CA ILE A 42 -16.75 -4.90 6.69
C ILE A 42 -17.04 -5.15 5.21
N VAL A 43 -18.25 -4.86 4.76
CA VAL A 43 -18.63 -4.96 3.33
C VAL A 43 -17.74 -4.06 2.48
N PHE A 44 -17.51 -2.82 2.91
CA PHE A 44 -16.61 -1.89 2.20
C PHE A 44 -15.17 -2.38 2.13
N ILE A 45 -14.63 -2.91 3.24
CA ILE A 45 -13.30 -3.55 3.25
C ILE A 45 -13.26 -4.67 2.21
N GLY A 46 -14.27 -5.54 2.15
CA GLY A 46 -14.35 -6.62 1.17
C GLY A 46 -14.40 -6.12 -0.28
N VAL A 47 -15.23 -5.12 -0.56
CA VAL A 47 -15.33 -4.53 -1.90
C VAL A 47 -14.02 -3.86 -2.32
N LEU A 48 -13.43 -3.03 -1.45
CA LEU A 48 -12.15 -2.38 -1.75
C LEU A 48 -11.02 -3.41 -1.90
N THR A 49 -11.01 -4.48 -1.10
CA THR A 49 -10.04 -5.56 -1.28
C THR A 49 -10.12 -6.17 -2.68
N ALA A 50 -11.32 -6.45 -3.18
CA ALA A 50 -11.50 -6.97 -4.53
C ALA A 50 -11.05 -5.96 -5.59
N VAL A 51 -11.46 -4.70 -5.47
CA VAL A 51 -11.07 -3.62 -6.40
C VAL A 51 -9.56 -3.42 -6.40
N THR A 52 -8.94 -3.29 -5.23
CA THR A 52 -7.50 -3.11 -5.08
C THR A 52 -6.72 -4.29 -5.65
N THR A 53 -7.17 -5.53 -5.38
CA THR A 53 -6.52 -6.74 -5.94
C THR A 53 -6.54 -6.72 -7.45
N VAL A 54 -7.68 -6.43 -8.08
CA VAL A 54 -7.83 -6.43 -9.54
C VAL A 54 -7.07 -5.24 -10.15
N ALA A 55 -7.24 -4.03 -9.61
CA ALA A 55 -6.61 -2.82 -10.15
C ALA A 55 -5.08 -2.88 -10.07
N SER A 56 -4.54 -3.39 -8.96
CA SER A 56 -3.09 -3.53 -8.79
C SER A 56 -2.49 -4.74 -9.53
N ALA A 57 -3.30 -5.72 -9.94
CA ALA A 57 -2.86 -6.81 -10.79
C ALA A 57 -2.74 -6.40 -12.28
N VAL A 58 -3.41 -5.31 -12.70
CA VAL A 58 -3.28 -4.78 -14.06
C VAL A 58 -1.95 -4.08 -14.21
N THR A 59 -1.07 -4.67 -14.99
CA THR A 59 0.26 -4.10 -15.29
C THR A 59 0.25 -3.44 -16.66
N VAL A 60 0.79 -2.22 -16.73
CA VAL A 60 1.01 -1.50 -17.99
C VAL A 60 2.49 -1.63 -18.36
N PRO A 61 2.83 -2.31 -19.47
CA PRO A 61 4.21 -2.41 -19.90
C PRO A 61 4.74 -1.03 -20.33
N THR A 62 5.94 -0.70 -19.90
CA THR A 62 6.61 0.52 -20.35
C THR A 62 7.67 0.21 -21.41
N PRO A 63 8.05 1.20 -22.25
CA PRO A 63 9.14 1.04 -23.21
C PRO A 63 10.49 0.70 -22.57
N PHE A 64 10.63 0.91 -21.27
CA PHE A 64 11.84 0.63 -20.49
C PHE A 64 11.91 -0.81 -19.94
N GLY A 65 10.96 -1.69 -20.30
CA GLY A 65 10.91 -3.07 -19.84
C GLY A 65 10.42 -3.24 -18.40
N ILE A 66 9.96 -2.17 -17.75
CA ILE A 66 9.42 -2.20 -16.39
C ILE A 66 7.90 -2.04 -16.47
N SER A 67 7.14 -2.92 -15.83
CA SER A 67 5.68 -2.78 -15.81
C SER A 67 5.24 -1.84 -14.69
N ILE A 68 4.42 -0.86 -15.04
CA ILE A 68 3.74 0.02 -14.08
C ILE A 68 2.45 -0.68 -13.62
N HIS A 69 2.22 -0.69 -12.33
CA HIS A 69 0.94 -1.03 -11.74
C HIS A 69 0.61 -0.04 -10.63
N PHE A 70 -0.65 0.19 -10.40
CA PHE A 70 -1.13 1.03 -9.31
C PHE A 70 -1.13 0.24 -8.00
N PHE A 71 -0.78 0.90 -6.90
CA PHE A 71 -0.80 0.26 -5.58
C PHE A 71 -2.22 0.23 -5.01
N MET A 72 -2.99 1.31 -5.20
CA MET A 72 -4.32 1.54 -4.62
C MET A 72 -4.33 1.65 -3.08
N PHE A 73 -3.28 1.19 -2.40
CA PHE A 73 -3.19 1.22 -0.93
C PHE A 73 -3.25 2.63 -0.33
N PRO A 74 -2.68 3.69 -0.97
CA PRO A 74 -2.91 5.06 -0.52
C PRO A 74 -4.39 5.45 -0.56
N LEU A 75 -5.10 5.08 -1.63
CA LEU A 75 -6.54 5.34 -1.75
C LEU A 75 -7.35 4.64 -0.65
N ASP A 76 -7.07 3.36 -0.41
CA ASP A 76 -7.72 2.59 0.65
C ASP A 76 -7.52 3.23 2.03
N SER A 77 -6.32 3.77 2.26
CA SER A 77 -5.98 4.45 3.51
C SER A 77 -6.72 5.77 3.68
N LEU A 78 -6.88 6.54 2.60
CA LEU A 78 -7.65 7.79 2.59
C LEU A 78 -9.16 7.55 2.79
N LEU A 79 -9.68 6.42 2.31
CA LEU A 79 -11.11 6.08 2.42
C LEU A 79 -11.48 5.44 3.77
N LEU A 80 -10.68 4.51 4.29
CA LEU A 80 -11.06 3.66 5.43
C LEU A 80 -10.12 3.74 6.63
N GLY A 81 -9.09 4.59 6.54
CA GLY A 81 -8.06 4.71 7.56
C GLY A 81 -6.99 3.61 7.51
N PRO A 82 -5.87 3.78 8.25
CA PRO A 82 -4.65 3.01 8.03
C PRO A 82 -4.78 1.53 8.42
N VAL A 83 -5.54 1.22 9.47
CA VAL A 83 -5.71 -0.16 9.94
C VAL A 83 -6.53 -0.98 8.95
N SER A 84 -7.65 -0.43 8.44
CA SER A 84 -8.47 -1.10 7.44
C SER A 84 -7.72 -1.28 6.12
N ALA A 85 -6.99 -0.24 5.68
CA ALA A 85 -6.15 -0.30 4.48
C ALA A 85 -5.03 -1.34 4.58
N SER A 86 -4.42 -1.49 5.76
CA SER A 86 -3.41 -2.54 5.97
C SER A 86 -3.99 -3.95 5.85
N ILE A 87 -5.22 -4.18 6.30
CA ILE A 87 -5.88 -5.48 6.12
C ILE A 87 -6.25 -5.70 4.65
N ILE A 88 -6.80 -4.69 3.97
CA ILE A 88 -7.06 -4.74 2.53
C ILE A 88 -5.79 -5.11 1.78
N SER A 89 -4.68 -4.43 2.07
CA SER A 89 -3.40 -4.68 1.40
C SER A 89 -2.85 -6.07 1.67
N LEU A 90 -2.98 -6.59 2.90
CA LEU A 90 -2.57 -7.96 3.23
C LEU A 90 -3.29 -8.98 2.35
N ILE A 91 -4.62 -8.87 2.27
CA ILE A 91 -5.44 -9.80 1.50
C ILE A 91 -5.14 -9.64 0.00
N ALA A 92 -5.02 -8.41 -0.49
CA ALA A 92 -4.68 -8.15 -1.89
C ALA A 92 -3.29 -8.73 -2.25
N LEU A 93 -2.27 -8.54 -1.41
CA LEU A 93 -0.93 -9.09 -1.60
C LEU A 93 -0.93 -10.62 -1.57
N LEU A 94 -1.77 -11.23 -0.73
CA LEU A 94 -1.93 -12.68 -0.70
C LEU A 94 -2.48 -13.19 -2.03
N PHE A 95 -3.55 -12.58 -2.55
CA PHE A 95 -4.10 -12.95 -3.87
C PHE A 95 -3.10 -12.71 -5.00
N GLN A 96 -2.35 -11.62 -4.96
CA GLN A 96 -1.31 -11.33 -5.94
C GLN A 96 -0.19 -12.37 -5.91
N SER A 97 0.18 -12.89 -4.74
CA SER A 97 1.15 -13.98 -4.63
C SER A 97 0.66 -15.26 -5.32
N PHE A 98 -0.65 -15.58 -5.27
CA PHE A 98 -1.23 -16.67 -6.04
C PHE A 98 -1.18 -16.43 -7.56
N LEU A 99 -1.23 -15.18 -7.99
CA LEU A 99 -1.10 -14.79 -9.40
C LEU A 99 0.36 -14.71 -9.88
N GLY A 100 1.33 -15.04 -9.01
CA GLY A 100 2.75 -14.92 -9.33
C GLY A 100 3.30 -13.49 -9.26
N ILE A 101 2.53 -12.56 -8.70
CA ILE A 101 2.95 -11.17 -8.47
C ILE A 101 3.47 -11.07 -7.04
N GLY A 102 4.79 -11.13 -6.86
CA GLY A 102 5.43 -11.26 -5.55
C GLY A 102 5.67 -12.72 -5.15
N GLY A 103 5.99 -12.97 -3.88
CA GLY A 103 6.28 -14.29 -3.38
C GLY A 103 5.60 -14.58 -2.03
N PHE A 104 5.39 -15.85 -1.73
CA PHE A 104 4.81 -16.28 -0.46
C PHE A 104 5.79 -16.16 0.70
N THR A 105 7.07 -16.48 0.49
CA THR A 105 8.09 -16.32 1.52
C THR A 105 8.34 -14.85 1.82
N THR A 106 8.21 -14.00 0.82
CA THR A 106 8.38 -12.54 0.92
C THR A 106 7.09 -11.78 1.24
N LEU A 107 5.94 -12.46 1.37
CA LEU A 107 4.66 -11.80 1.65
C LEU A 107 4.72 -10.96 2.93
N GLY A 108 5.38 -11.44 3.99
CA GLY A 108 5.55 -10.69 5.23
C GLY A 108 6.25 -9.35 5.01
N VAL A 109 7.38 -9.33 4.31
CA VAL A 109 8.11 -8.09 4.01
C VAL A 109 7.35 -7.21 3.01
N ASN A 110 6.69 -7.78 2.00
CA ASN A 110 5.84 -7.04 1.08
C ASN A 110 4.68 -6.34 1.82
N PHE A 111 4.08 -7.01 2.80
CA PHE A 111 3.08 -6.40 3.67
C PHE A 111 3.64 -5.24 4.50
N LEU A 112 4.84 -5.39 5.08
CA LEU A 112 5.47 -4.31 5.86
C LEU A 112 5.79 -3.09 4.98
N ILE A 113 6.34 -3.32 3.77
CA ILE A 113 6.71 -2.25 2.83
C ILE A 113 5.47 -1.56 2.25
N MET A 114 4.54 -2.34 1.68
CA MET A 114 3.44 -1.79 0.90
C MET A 114 2.17 -1.64 1.75
N GLY A 115 1.81 -2.66 2.51
CA GLY A 115 0.61 -2.64 3.31
C GLY A 115 0.69 -1.67 4.48
N LEU A 116 1.69 -1.85 5.32
CA LEU A 116 1.83 -1.07 6.55
C LEU A 116 2.37 0.33 6.28
N THR A 117 3.54 0.44 5.62
CA THR A 117 4.19 1.74 5.43
C THR A 117 3.32 2.68 4.60
N ILE A 118 2.81 2.22 3.44
CA ILE A 118 1.97 3.07 2.59
C ILE A 118 0.71 3.50 3.35
N SER A 119 0.00 2.58 3.99
CA SER A 119 -1.25 2.90 4.66
C SER A 119 -1.09 3.93 5.79
N PHE A 120 -0.09 3.72 6.64
CA PHE A 120 0.12 4.63 7.79
C PHE A 120 0.71 5.97 7.37
N VAL A 121 1.71 5.98 6.50
CA VAL A 121 2.32 7.23 6.02
C VAL A 121 1.31 8.06 5.25
N THR A 122 0.47 7.45 4.39
CA THR A 122 -0.58 8.18 3.68
C THR A 122 -1.54 8.85 4.66
N TYR A 123 -2.06 8.10 5.64
CA TYR A 123 -3.04 8.64 6.58
C TYR A 123 -2.52 9.81 7.39
N TYR A 124 -1.34 9.66 8.00
CA TYR A 124 -0.80 10.72 8.85
C TYR A 124 -0.29 11.91 8.04
N SER A 125 0.31 11.70 6.87
CA SER A 125 0.71 12.78 5.97
C SER A 125 -0.50 13.56 5.46
N TYR A 126 -1.58 12.86 5.09
CA TYR A 126 -2.82 13.52 4.67
C TYR A 126 -3.36 14.45 5.76
N ARG A 127 -3.41 14.00 7.02
CA ARG A 127 -3.84 14.86 8.15
C ARG A 127 -3.05 16.14 8.29
N ILE A 128 -1.77 16.13 7.92
CA ILE A 128 -0.90 17.30 8.00
C ILE A 128 -1.12 18.20 6.79
N PHE A 129 -1.03 17.65 5.59
CA PHE A 129 -1.05 18.44 4.36
C PHE A 129 -2.45 18.88 3.91
N SER A 130 -3.50 18.20 4.32
CA SER A 130 -4.89 18.62 4.06
C SER A 130 -5.26 19.93 4.76
N LEU A 131 -4.53 20.32 5.81
CA LEU A 131 -4.69 21.63 6.45
C LEU A 131 -4.40 22.80 5.50
N LEU A 132 -3.56 22.61 4.49
CA LEU A 132 -3.24 23.62 3.48
C LEU A 132 -4.29 23.59 2.36
N ASN A 133 -4.52 22.43 1.79
CA ASN A 133 -5.51 22.21 0.73
C ASN A 133 -5.76 20.69 0.60
N ASP A 134 -7.02 20.31 0.45
CA ASP A 134 -7.43 18.91 0.42
C ASP A 134 -6.81 18.14 -0.76
N LYS A 135 -6.84 18.71 -1.97
CA LYS A 135 -6.22 18.09 -3.15
C LYS A 135 -4.72 17.96 -3.01
N PHE A 136 -4.06 18.99 -2.45
CA PHE A 136 -2.64 18.93 -2.15
C PHE A 136 -2.35 17.86 -1.09
N GLY A 137 -3.19 17.75 -0.07
CA GLY A 137 -3.09 16.72 0.96
C GLY A 137 -3.14 15.30 0.37
N ILE A 138 -4.08 15.04 -0.53
CA ILE A 138 -4.22 13.75 -1.22
C ILE A 138 -2.95 13.43 -2.04
N PHE A 139 -2.50 14.39 -2.86
CA PHE A 139 -1.31 14.21 -3.69
C PHE A 139 -0.06 13.98 -2.85
N ALA A 140 0.22 14.90 -1.91
CA ALA A 140 1.43 14.86 -1.10
C ALA A 140 1.50 13.60 -0.24
N SER A 141 0.38 13.17 0.36
CA SER A 141 0.34 11.96 1.18
C SER A 141 0.58 10.69 0.36
N THR A 142 -0.02 10.58 -0.82
CA THR A 142 0.23 9.48 -1.75
C THR A 142 1.69 9.46 -2.18
N PHE A 143 2.21 10.59 -2.61
CA PHE A 143 3.60 10.73 -3.06
C PHE A 143 4.60 10.33 -1.96
N ILE A 144 4.47 10.93 -0.77
CA ILE A 144 5.38 10.67 0.36
C ILE A 144 5.32 9.20 0.79
N SER A 145 4.13 8.60 0.84
CA SER A 145 3.98 7.20 1.27
C SER A 145 4.66 6.23 0.33
N ILE A 146 4.56 6.43 -0.99
CA ILE A 146 5.23 5.59 -1.98
C ILE A 146 6.74 5.77 -1.91
N ILE A 147 7.23 6.99 -1.69
CA ILE A 147 8.66 7.24 -1.50
C ILE A 147 9.18 6.58 -0.22
N CYS A 148 8.48 6.70 0.89
CA CYS A 148 8.85 6.00 2.13
C CYS A 148 8.89 4.47 1.96
N ALA A 149 7.92 3.90 1.27
CA ALA A 149 7.91 2.48 0.95
C ALA A 149 9.08 2.09 0.03
N THR A 150 9.43 2.94 -0.95
CA THR A 150 10.60 2.72 -1.81
C THR A 150 11.89 2.73 -1.02
N ILE A 151 12.07 3.69 -0.11
CA ILE A 151 13.24 3.76 0.77
C ILE A 151 13.32 2.49 1.63
N PHE A 152 12.19 2.08 2.20
CA PHE A 152 12.14 0.86 3.01
C PHE A 152 12.47 -0.39 2.17
N GLN A 153 11.97 -0.48 0.94
CA GLN A 153 12.33 -1.57 0.03
C GLN A 153 13.83 -1.61 -0.29
N VAL A 154 14.43 -0.46 -0.61
CA VAL A 154 15.87 -0.34 -0.84
C VAL A 154 16.66 -0.81 0.38
N PHE A 155 16.26 -0.37 1.57
CA PHE A 155 16.88 -0.77 2.83
C PHE A 155 16.84 -2.29 3.04
N VAL A 156 15.69 -2.93 2.81
CA VAL A 156 15.53 -4.39 2.90
C VAL A 156 16.45 -5.12 1.92
N LEU A 157 16.53 -4.65 0.67
CA LEU A 157 17.36 -5.26 -0.37
C LEU A 157 18.87 -5.10 -0.08
N ILE A 158 19.27 -3.99 0.50
CA ILE A 158 20.65 -3.79 0.98
C ILE A 158 20.98 -4.79 2.09
N LEU A 159 20.10 -4.93 3.08
CA LEU A 159 20.29 -5.87 4.20
C LEU A 159 20.33 -7.33 3.74
N SER A 160 19.64 -7.64 2.65
CA SER A 160 19.64 -9.01 2.09
C SER A 160 20.92 -9.33 1.31
N GLY A 161 21.75 -8.33 0.99
CA GLY A 161 22.92 -8.50 0.14
C GLY A 161 22.59 -8.85 -1.31
N SER A 162 21.35 -8.70 -1.73
CA SER A 162 20.85 -9.20 -3.02
C SER A 162 21.27 -8.33 -4.20
N THR A 163 21.60 -7.04 -3.97
CA THR A 163 21.84 -6.10 -5.08
C THR A 163 22.75 -4.95 -4.65
N ASN A 164 23.45 -4.37 -5.64
CA ASN A 164 24.27 -3.18 -5.43
C ASN A 164 23.39 -1.94 -5.20
N ILE A 165 23.74 -1.11 -4.22
CA ILE A 165 23.04 0.14 -3.87
C ILE A 165 22.89 1.05 -5.08
N GLU A 166 23.96 1.23 -5.87
CA GLU A 166 23.97 2.11 -7.04
C GLU A 166 22.91 1.69 -8.07
N MET A 167 22.81 0.39 -8.34
CA MET A 167 21.81 -0.18 -9.25
C MET A 167 20.39 0.02 -8.69
N LEU A 168 20.18 -0.19 -7.41
CA LEU A 168 18.87 0.01 -6.78
C LEU A 168 18.41 1.47 -6.84
N VAL A 169 19.27 2.40 -6.48
CA VAL A 169 18.96 3.83 -6.48
C VAL A 169 18.73 4.35 -7.89
N SER A 170 19.56 3.96 -8.86
CA SER A 170 19.44 4.44 -10.24
C SER A 170 18.24 3.87 -10.98
N THR A 171 17.71 2.71 -10.60
CA THR A 171 16.59 2.07 -11.30
C THR A 171 15.27 2.20 -10.54
N LEU A 172 15.22 1.78 -9.27
CA LEU A 172 13.97 1.75 -8.51
C LEU A 172 13.45 3.14 -8.14
N VAL A 173 14.32 4.04 -7.70
CA VAL A 173 13.89 5.35 -7.20
C VAL A 173 13.24 6.20 -8.31
N PRO A 174 13.84 6.41 -9.49
CA PRO A 174 13.19 7.18 -10.57
C PRO A 174 11.86 6.56 -11.00
N PHE A 175 11.82 5.23 -11.05
CA PHE A 175 10.61 4.52 -11.44
C PHE A 175 9.47 4.74 -10.46
N TYR A 176 9.69 4.57 -9.15
CA TYR A 176 8.64 4.78 -8.15
C TYR A 176 8.33 6.26 -7.90
N LEU A 177 9.23 7.19 -8.21
CA LEU A 177 8.91 8.61 -8.30
C LEU A 177 7.84 8.88 -9.37
N LEU A 178 7.99 8.30 -10.55
CA LEU A 178 7.00 8.43 -11.62
C LEU A 178 5.65 7.84 -11.19
N VAL A 179 5.65 6.63 -10.60
CA VAL A 179 4.43 5.99 -10.10
C VAL A 179 3.76 6.83 -9.03
N ALA A 180 4.53 7.39 -8.09
CA ALA A 180 4.01 8.23 -7.01
C ALA A 180 3.30 9.49 -7.53
N ILE A 181 3.85 10.12 -8.59
CA ILE A 181 3.23 11.28 -9.23
C ILE A 181 1.91 10.88 -9.90
N ILE A 182 1.93 9.83 -10.74
CA ILE A 182 0.75 9.39 -11.47
C ILE A 182 -0.36 8.96 -10.49
N GLU A 183 -0.03 8.13 -9.50
CA GLU A 183 -1.00 7.64 -8.52
C GLU A 183 -1.53 8.76 -7.63
N GLY A 184 -0.69 9.74 -7.27
CA GLY A 184 -1.13 10.93 -6.53
C GLY A 184 -2.17 11.75 -7.30
N ILE A 185 -1.99 11.95 -8.60
CA ILE A 185 -2.96 12.64 -9.48
C ILE A 185 -4.24 11.83 -9.61
N LEU A 186 -4.12 10.52 -9.83
CA LEU A 186 -5.28 9.62 -9.95
C LEU A 186 -6.11 9.58 -8.67
N ASN A 187 -5.48 9.54 -7.50
CA ASN A 187 -6.17 9.53 -6.22
C ASN A 187 -6.99 10.82 -6.00
N ILE A 188 -6.49 11.99 -6.43
CA ILE A 188 -7.28 13.23 -6.42
C ILE A 188 -8.54 13.05 -7.27
N PHE A 189 -8.40 12.54 -8.49
CA PHE A 189 -9.51 12.36 -9.41
C PHE A 189 -10.54 11.36 -8.89
N ILE A 190 -10.08 10.20 -8.40
CA ILE A 190 -10.95 9.14 -7.87
C ILE A 190 -11.71 9.63 -6.64
N LEU A 191 -11.04 10.27 -5.67
CA LEU A 191 -11.69 10.78 -4.46
C LEU A 191 -12.67 11.92 -4.78
N TYR A 192 -12.36 12.77 -5.76
CA TYR A 192 -13.28 13.78 -6.24
C TYR A 192 -14.56 13.15 -6.84
N LEU A 193 -14.41 12.10 -7.66
CA LEU A 193 -15.55 11.38 -8.23
C LEU A 193 -16.38 10.69 -7.15
N ILE A 194 -15.74 10.01 -6.21
CA ILE A 194 -16.42 9.36 -5.08
C ILE A 194 -17.18 10.39 -4.26
N GLY A 195 -16.57 11.52 -3.92
CA GLY A 195 -17.23 12.59 -3.17
C GLY A 195 -18.45 13.20 -3.90
N LYS A 196 -18.40 13.23 -5.24
CA LYS A 196 -19.52 13.72 -6.06
C LYS A 196 -20.66 12.69 -6.21
N LEU A 197 -20.32 11.42 -6.40
CA LEU A 197 -21.30 10.37 -6.69
C LEU A 197 -21.85 9.72 -5.42
N MET A 198 -21.04 9.63 -4.37
CA MET A 198 -21.34 8.92 -3.13
C MET A 198 -20.83 9.70 -1.91
N PRO A 199 -21.37 10.89 -1.62
CA PRO A 199 -20.85 11.75 -0.54
C PRO A 199 -20.84 11.08 0.84
N ASN A 200 -21.76 10.15 1.07
CA ASN A 200 -21.86 9.42 2.34
C ASN A 200 -20.71 8.42 2.58
N ILE A 201 -19.92 8.10 1.56
CA ILE A 201 -18.76 7.18 1.70
C ILE A 201 -17.59 7.88 2.37
N LEU A 202 -17.37 9.16 2.13
CA LEU A 202 -16.28 9.92 2.72
C LEU A 202 -16.46 10.18 4.22
N ASP A 203 -17.68 9.97 4.75
CA ASP A 203 -17.96 10.09 6.19
C ASP A 203 -17.65 8.83 7.01
N PHE A 204 -17.17 7.74 6.40
CA PHE A 204 -16.87 6.49 7.12
C PHE A 204 -15.74 6.62 8.16
N GLU A 205 -14.90 7.63 8.06
CA GLU A 205 -13.89 7.90 9.10
C GLU A 205 -14.48 8.46 10.40
N LYS A 206 -15.70 9.02 10.32
CA LYS A 206 -16.43 9.55 11.49
C LYS A 206 -17.32 8.51 12.18
N ILE A 207 -17.39 7.30 11.63
CA ILE A 207 -18.18 6.17 12.12
C ILE A 207 -17.25 5.10 12.68
#